data_baa8374a573dfff1c9bb02ba6a0410b5
#
_entry.id   baa8374a573dfff1c9bb02ba6a0410b5
#
_cell.length_a   1.000
_cell.length_b   1.000
_cell.length_c   1.000
_cell.angle_alpha   90.00
_cell.angle_beta   90.00
_cell.angle_gamma   90.00
#
_symmetry.space_group_name_H-M   'P 1'
#
loop_
_entity.id
_entity.type
_entity.pdbx_description
1 polymer ?
#
loop_
_entity_poly.entity_id
_entity_poly.type
_entity_poly.pdbx_seq_one_letter_code
_entity_poly.pdbx_strand_id
1 'polypeptide(L)'
;MTPEIRAFEFALGLFAVLIGLAIADIATSFHRLLRSPARVHWDPIALLAAAFAIVITVGMWFDLWGIRQATSVRHFFLYLVLVALFFVLFLIAASSLPDETSDGVDLRDFYRRNHRYFWSLVTLFEISYVALGIHFLGSVVDRIPRVQIALVAGQWAVLIAAPVVLALARSRRIHYAGVTLLFAVVFWHYANAVIN
;
A
#
# COMPACT_ATOMS: atom_id res chain seq x y z
N MET A 1 15.04 -19.25 -22.08
CA MET A 1 14.84 -18.41 -20.87
C MET A 1 16.15 -17.68 -20.62
N THR A 2 16.17 -16.36 -20.74
CA THR A 2 17.39 -15.56 -20.54
C THR A 2 17.76 -15.56 -19.05
N PRO A 3 19.07 -15.43 -18.69
CA PRO A 3 19.50 -15.32 -17.29
C PRO A 3 18.76 -14.23 -16.51
N GLU A 4 18.26 -13.23 -17.21
CA GLU A 4 17.53 -12.06 -16.72
C GLU A 4 16.16 -12.40 -16.15
N ILE A 5 15.41 -13.25 -16.85
CA ILE A 5 14.10 -13.73 -16.41
C ILE A 5 14.23 -14.52 -15.11
N ARG A 6 15.27 -15.35 -14.98
CA ARG A 6 15.51 -16.13 -13.75
C ARG A 6 15.80 -15.27 -12.51
N ALA A 7 16.59 -14.20 -12.67
CA ALA A 7 16.91 -13.31 -11.54
C ALA A 7 15.65 -12.58 -11.04
N PHE A 8 14.80 -12.11 -11.96
CA PHE A 8 13.55 -11.47 -11.61
C PHE A 8 12.55 -12.47 -10.97
N GLU A 9 12.42 -13.68 -11.52
CA GLU A 9 11.57 -14.74 -10.97
C GLU A 9 12.00 -15.13 -9.55
N PHE A 10 13.31 -15.16 -9.28
CA PHE A 10 13.82 -15.40 -7.93
C PHE A 10 13.45 -14.26 -6.97
N ALA A 11 13.57 -13.01 -7.41
CA ALA A 11 13.16 -11.85 -6.64
C ALA A 11 11.66 -11.83 -6.36
N LEU A 12 10.82 -12.20 -7.36
CA LEU A 12 9.37 -12.32 -7.20
C LEU A 12 8.99 -13.31 -6.09
N GLY A 13 9.75 -14.38 -5.91
CA GLY A 13 9.51 -15.36 -4.84
C GLY A 13 9.54 -14.70 -3.45
N LEU A 14 10.54 -13.85 -3.16
CA LEU A 14 10.63 -13.12 -1.90
C LEU A 14 9.48 -12.11 -1.75
N PHE A 15 9.16 -11.36 -2.80
CA PHE A 15 8.08 -10.38 -2.77
C PHE A 15 6.71 -11.04 -2.58
N ALA A 16 6.47 -12.19 -3.21
CA ALA A 16 5.26 -12.98 -3.02
C ALA A 16 5.09 -13.43 -1.56
N VAL A 17 6.19 -13.81 -0.89
CA VAL A 17 6.16 -14.18 0.54
C VAL A 17 5.79 -12.97 1.40
N LEU A 18 6.41 -11.80 1.17
CA LEU A 18 6.11 -10.58 1.94
C LEU A 18 4.66 -10.11 1.75
N ILE A 19 4.14 -10.15 0.51
CA ILE A 19 2.74 -9.86 0.21
C ILE A 19 1.81 -10.87 0.90
N GLY A 20 2.13 -12.16 0.79
CA GLY A 20 1.35 -13.21 1.44
C GLY A 20 1.29 -13.06 2.95
N LEU A 21 2.41 -12.70 3.59
CA LEU A 21 2.47 -12.39 5.02
C LEU A 21 1.63 -11.17 5.38
N ALA A 22 1.69 -10.09 4.59
CA ALA A 22 0.90 -8.88 4.83
C ALA A 22 -0.62 -9.17 4.77
N ILE A 23 -1.06 -9.91 3.75
CA ILE A 23 -2.48 -10.29 3.61
C ILE A 23 -2.89 -11.28 4.71
N ALA A 24 -2.04 -12.25 5.05
CA ALA A 24 -2.30 -13.23 6.09
C ALA A 24 -2.43 -12.58 7.47
N ASP A 25 -1.65 -11.55 7.75
CA ASP A 25 -1.69 -10.81 9.00
C ASP A 25 -3.03 -10.09 9.17
N ILE A 26 -3.48 -9.33 8.16
CA ILE A 26 -4.80 -8.67 8.17
C ILE A 26 -5.92 -9.70 8.30
N ALA A 27 -5.86 -10.79 7.52
CA ALA A 27 -6.88 -11.84 7.55
C ALA A 27 -6.96 -12.52 8.92
N THR A 28 -5.80 -12.77 9.54
CA THR A 28 -5.71 -13.38 10.87
C THR A 28 -6.26 -12.46 11.94
N SER A 29 -5.87 -11.17 11.94
CA SER A 29 -6.37 -10.18 12.90
C SER A 29 -7.88 -9.96 12.74
N PHE A 30 -8.37 -9.87 11.48
CA PHE A 30 -9.80 -9.77 11.20
C PHE A 30 -10.55 -11.04 11.67
N HIS A 31 -10.00 -12.24 11.43
CA HIS A 31 -10.59 -13.49 11.90
C HIS A 31 -10.67 -13.56 13.43
N ARG A 32 -9.62 -13.10 14.14
CA ARG A 32 -9.63 -13.02 15.62
C ARG A 32 -10.75 -12.10 16.13
N LEU A 33 -10.95 -10.94 15.47
CA LEU A 33 -12.04 -10.02 15.80
C LEU A 33 -13.43 -10.67 15.62
N LEU A 34 -13.64 -11.40 14.52
CA LEU A 34 -14.90 -12.10 14.24
C LEU A 34 -15.20 -13.21 15.26
N ARG A 35 -14.17 -13.90 15.75
CA ARG A 35 -14.30 -15.01 16.71
C ARG A 35 -14.06 -14.62 18.16
N SER A 36 -13.84 -13.34 18.43
CA SER A 36 -13.62 -12.87 19.80
C SER A 36 -14.79 -13.23 20.70
N PRO A 37 -14.55 -13.89 21.84
CA PRO A 37 -15.60 -14.13 22.86
C PRO A 37 -16.01 -12.83 23.56
N ALA A 38 -15.15 -11.82 23.55
CA ALA A 38 -15.39 -10.50 24.10
C ALA A 38 -16.11 -9.59 23.10
N ARG A 39 -16.80 -8.57 23.62
CA ARG A 39 -17.57 -7.64 22.78
C ARG A 39 -16.64 -6.79 21.91
N VAL A 40 -16.85 -6.82 20.59
CA VAL A 40 -16.15 -5.98 19.62
C VAL A 40 -17.06 -4.81 19.23
N HIS A 41 -16.55 -3.57 19.44
CA HIS A 41 -17.18 -2.36 18.95
C HIS A 41 -16.59 -2.00 17.56
N TRP A 42 -17.37 -2.32 16.53
CA TRP A 42 -16.94 -2.12 15.13
C TRP A 42 -16.88 -0.63 14.74
N ASP A 43 -15.86 -0.24 14.02
CA ASP A 43 -15.72 1.11 13.45
C ASP A 43 -15.44 1.06 11.94
N PRO A 44 -16.32 1.66 11.11
CA PRO A 44 -16.16 1.63 9.65
C PRO A 44 -14.83 2.25 9.15
N ILE A 45 -14.29 3.28 9.83
CA ILE A 45 -13.03 3.91 9.40
C ILE A 45 -11.85 2.94 9.60
N ALA A 46 -11.81 2.22 10.72
CA ALA A 46 -10.77 1.22 10.97
C ALA A 46 -10.81 0.11 9.89
N LEU A 47 -12.01 -0.35 9.56
CA LEU A 47 -12.20 -1.37 8.52
C LEU A 47 -11.83 -0.85 7.12
N LEU A 48 -12.16 0.40 6.80
CA LEU A 48 -11.75 1.03 5.54
C LEU A 48 -10.23 1.19 5.46
N ALA A 49 -9.55 1.54 6.55
CA ALA A 49 -8.09 1.61 6.59
C ALA A 49 -7.46 0.22 6.34
N ALA A 50 -7.98 -0.84 6.97
CA ALA A 50 -7.52 -2.21 6.73
C ALA A 50 -7.81 -2.67 5.29
N ALA A 51 -8.98 -2.36 4.74
CA ALA A 51 -9.31 -2.64 3.35
C ALA A 51 -8.39 -1.88 2.38
N PHE A 52 -8.04 -0.63 2.69
CA PHE A 52 -7.06 0.15 1.92
C PHE A 52 -5.69 -0.51 1.93
N ALA A 53 -5.22 -1.00 3.09
CA ALA A 53 -3.96 -1.75 3.20
C ALA A 53 -3.95 -2.99 2.30
N ILE A 54 -5.06 -3.74 2.21
CA ILE A 54 -5.18 -4.87 1.28
C ILE A 54 -5.09 -4.39 -0.17
N VAL A 55 -5.81 -3.32 -0.53
CA VAL A 55 -5.86 -2.83 -1.92
C VAL A 55 -4.49 -2.36 -2.41
N ILE A 56 -3.73 -1.59 -1.60
CA ILE A 56 -2.38 -1.19 -1.99
C ILE A 56 -1.41 -2.38 -2.04
N THR A 57 -1.60 -3.38 -1.18
CA THR A 57 -0.78 -4.61 -1.17
C THR A 57 -0.99 -5.41 -2.46
N VAL A 58 -2.24 -5.60 -2.86
CA VAL A 58 -2.59 -6.28 -4.13
C VAL A 58 -2.16 -5.44 -5.33
N GLY A 59 -2.37 -4.11 -5.27
CA GLY A 59 -1.94 -3.18 -6.32
C GLY A 59 -0.45 -3.25 -6.58
N MET A 60 0.37 -3.27 -5.52
CA MET A 60 1.82 -3.41 -5.66
C MET A 60 2.25 -4.69 -6.36
N TRP A 61 1.47 -5.78 -6.24
CA TRP A 61 1.71 -7.01 -7.00
C TRP A 61 1.53 -6.79 -8.51
N PHE A 62 0.49 -6.05 -8.91
CA PHE A 62 0.27 -5.70 -10.32
C PHE A 62 1.39 -4.81 -10.88
N ASP A 63 1.86 -3.84 -10.09
CA ASP A 63 2.95 -2.95 -10.50
C ASP A 63 4.27 -3.70 -10.69
N LEU A 64 4.58 -4.67 -9.82
CA LEU A 64 5.73 -5.56 -10.00
C LEU A 64 5.68 -6.31 -11.34
N TRP A 65 4.50 -6.76 -11.73
CA TRP A 65 4.34 -7.45 -13.01
C TRP A 65 4.65 -6.53 -14.18
N GLY A 66 4.28 -5.25 -14.08
CA GLY A 66 4.58 -4.23 -15.09
C GLY A 66 6.08 -3.96 -15.28
N ILE A 67 6.87 -4.02 -14.20
CA ILE A 67 8.32 -3.73 -14.25
C ILE A 67 9.20 -4.95 -14.52
N ARG A 68 8.63 -6.13 -14.76
CA ARG A 68 9.38 -7.39 -14.97
C ARG A 68 10.44 -7.33 -16.07
N GLN A 69 10.27 -6.45 -17.05
CA GLN A 69 11.20 -6.26 -18.17
C GLN A 69 12.23 -5.15 -17.92
N ALA A 70 12.15 -4.44 -16.79
CA ALA A 70 13.07 -3.38 -16.47
C ALA A 70 14.44 -3.95 -16.06
N THR A 71 15.47 -3.66 -16.87
CA THR A 71 16.85 -4.12 -16.64
C THR A 71 17.46 -3.57 -15.35
N SER A 72 16.95 -2.47 -14.84
CA SER A 72 17.43 -1.82 -13.60
C SER A 72 17.22 -2.63 -12.33
N VAL A 73 16.29 -3.60 -12.30
CA VAL A 73 16.05 -4.48 -11.12
C VAL A 73 17.26 -5.37 -10.78
N ARG A 74 18.27 -5.43 -11.64
CA ARG A 74 19.52 -6.18 -11.41
C ARG A 74 20.48 -5.51 -10.42
N HIS A 75 20.32 -4.23 -10.14
CA HIS A 75 21.19 -3.54 -9.20
C HIS A 75 20.81 -3.88 -7.76
N PHE A 76 21.77 -4.37 -6.99
CA PHE A 76 21.58 -4.76 -5.58
C PHE A 76 20.89 -3.68 -4.75
N PHE A 77 21.26 -2.42 -4.92
CA PHE A 77 20.64 -1.31 -4.20
C PHE A 77 19.16 -1.12 -4.53
N LEU A 78 18.77 -1.24 -5.81
CA LEU A 78 17.37 -1.14 -6.20
C LEU A 78 16.56 -2.32 -5.64
N TYR A 79 17.14 -3.52 -5.68
CA TYR A 79 16.53 -4.69 -5.06
C TYR A 79 16.31 -4.48 -3.54
N LEU A 80 17.30 -3.94 -2.83
CA LEU A 80 17.20 -3.63 -1.41
C LEU A 80 16.11 -2.58 -1.12
N VAL A 81 15.99 -1.55 -1.97
CA VAL A 81 14.92 -0.54 -1.87
C VAL A 81 13.54 -1.19 -2.05
N LEU A 82 13.39 -2.10 -3.02
CA LEU A 82 12.14 -2.85 -3.21
C LEU A 82 11.81 -3.72 -2.00
N VAL A 83 12.79 -4.46 -1.45
CA VAL A 83 12.59 -5.25 -0.21
C VAL A 83 12.14 -4.36 0.95
N ALA A 84 12.79 -3.19 1.12
CA ALA A 84 12.40 -2.22 2.16
C ALA A 84 10.97 -1.70 1.94
N LEU A 85 10.58 -1.44 0.68
CA LEU A 85 9.23 -1.00 0.34
C LEU A 85 8.18 -2.07 0.70
N PHE A 86 8.45 -3.34 0.39
CA PHE A 86 7.57 -4.45 0.78
C PHE A 86 7.54 -4.67 2.29
N PHE A 87 8.63 -4.42 2.98
CA PHE A 87 8.65 -4.45 4.43
C PHE A 87 7.79 -3.34 5.04
N VAL A 88 7.83 -2.11 4.50
CA VAL A 88 6.92 -1.02 4.90
C VAL A 88 5.46 -1.42 4.64
N LEU A 89 5.18 -2.05 3.50
CA LEU A 89 3.84 -2.54 3.16
C LEU A 89 3.34 -3.58 4.18
N PHE A 90 4.20 -4.51 4.60
CA PHE A 90 3.89 -5.44 5.69
C PHE A 90 3.59 -4.70 7.00
N LEU A 91 4.37 -3.68 7.38
CA LEU A 91 4.11 -2.88 8.58
C LEU A 91 2.76 -2.12 8.50
N ILE A 92 2.38 -1.63 7.31
CA ILE A 92 1.06 -1.04 7.09
C ILE A 92 -0.03 -2.07 7.38
N ALA A 93 0.10 -3.27 6.83
CA ALA A 93 -0.83 -4.37 7.05
C ALA A 93 -0.95 -4.71 8.54
N ALA A 94 0.18 -4.95 9.21
CA ALA A 94 0.25 -5.30 10.62
C ALA A 94 -0.28 -4.20 11.56
N SER A 95 -0.20 -2.93 11.15
CA SER A 95 -0.73 -1.80 11.93
C SER A 95 -2.21 -1.50 11.68
N SER A 96 -2.87 -2.17 10.74
CA SER A 96 -4.23 -1.85 10.30
C SER A 96 -5.33 -2.31 11.25
N LEU A 97 -5.12 -3.43 11.93
CA LEU A 97 -6.06 -4.03 12.90
C LEU A 97 -5.32 -4.43 14.19
N PRO A 98 -6.02 -4.54 15.32
CA PRO A 98 -5.42 -4.97 16.58
C PRO A 98 -5.14 -6.48 16.58
N ASP A 99 -4.03 -6.87 17.22
CA ASP A 99 -3.62 -8.27 17.37
C ASP A 99 -4.25 -8.95 18.60
N GLU A 100 -4.55 -8.18 19.63
CA GLU A 100 -5.10 -8.68 20.90
C GLU A 100 -6.59 -8.40 21.02
N THR A 101 -7.36 -9.41 21.45
CA THR A 101 -8.83 -9.35 21.59
C THR A 101 -9.33 -9.85 22.95
N SER A 102 -8.43 -10.06 23.93
CA SER A 102 -8.74 -10.74 25.21
C SER A 102 -9.77 -9.98 26.07
N ASP A 103 -9.68 -8.65 26.15
CA ASP A 103 -10.47 -7.83 27.08
C ASP A 103 -11.61 -7.04 26.42
N GLY A 104 -11.95 -7.40 25.18
CA GLY A 104 -12.84 -6.61 24.34
C GLY A 104 -12.09 -5.54 23.54
N VAL A 105 -12.57 -5.27 22.34
CA VAL A 105 -11.89 -4.35 21.41
C VAL A 105 -12.85 -3.26 20.98
N ASP A 106 -12.43 -2.01 21.15
CA ASP A 106 -13.05 -0.86 20.51
C ASP A 106 -12.17 -0.41 19.32
N LEU A 107 -12.61 -0.76 18.09
CA LEU A 107 -11.89 -0.41 16.86
C LEU A 107 -11.82 1.10 16.63
N ARG A 108 -12.78 1.86 17.15
CA ARG A 108 -12.75 3.33 17.07
C ARG A 108 -11.63 3.90 17.92
N ASP A 109 -11.45 3.38 19.13
CA ASP A 109 -10.39 3.81 20.03
C ASP A 109 -9.02 3.34 19.54
N PHE A 110 -8.94 2.11 19.05
CA PHE A 110 -7.75 1.58 18.38
C PHE A 110 -7.33 2.49 17.22
N TYR A 111 -8.23 2.79 16.28
CA TYR A 111 -7.94 3.66 15.14
C TYR A 111 -7.50 5.06 15.60
N ARG A 112 -8.19 5.64 16.58
CA ARG A 112 -7.84 6.97 17.12
C ARG A 112 -6.42 7.03 17.69
N ARG A 113 -5.95 5.96 18.33
CA ARG A 113 -4.58 5.86 18.88
C ARG A 113 -3.55 5.56 17.82
N ASN A 114 -3.91 4.75 16.82
CA ASN A 114 -2.97 4.21 15.83
C ASN A 114 -2.93 4.95 14.48
N HIS A 115 -3.93 5.80 14.16
CA HIS A 115 -4.05 6.41 12.83
C HIS A 115 -2.80 7.19 12.38
N ARG A 116 -2.11 7.87 13.31
CA ARG A 116 -0.88 8.61 12.98
C ARG A 116 0.22 7.68 12.50
N TYR A 117 0.44 6.58 13.22
CA TYR A 117 1.45 5.58 12.86
C TYR A 117 1.10 4.95 11.51
N PHE A 118 -0.13 4.46 11.37
CA PHE A 118 -0.63 3.85 10.15
C PHE A 118 -0.46 4.76 8.92
N TRP A 119 -0.98 5.99 8.99
CA TRP A 119 -0.90 6.92 7.85
C TRP A 119 0.50 7.48 7.61
N SER A 120 1.36 7.53 8.61
CA SER A 120 2.79 7.84 8.41
C SER A 120 3.50 6.75 7.65
N LEU A 121 3.20 5.47 7.91
CA LEU A 121 3.74 4.35 7.13
C LEU A 121 3.22 4.39 5.69
N VAL A 122 1.93 4.68 5.48
CA VAL A 122 1.36 4.86 4.14
C VAL A 122 2.05 6.01 3.41
N THR A 123 2.28 7.15 4.09
CA THR A 123 3.02 8.28 3.51
C THR A 123 4.44 7.88 3.09
N LEU A 124 5.16 7.16 3.95
CA LEU A 124 6.50 6.67 3.65
C LEU A 124 6.50 5.73 2.44
N PHE A 125 5.53 4.82 2.38
CA PHE A 125 5.33 3.92 1.25
C PHE A 125 5.10 4.70 -0.04
N GLU A 126 4.15 5.64 -0.04
CA GLU A 126 3.80 6.43 -1.25
C GLU A 126 4.95 7.31 -1.74
N ILE A 127 5.70 7.95 -0.84
CA ILE A 127 6.89 8.72 -1.21
C ILE A 127 7.93 7.80 -1.87
N SER A 128 8.18 6.63 -1.29
CA SER A 128 9.15 5.66 -1.84
C SER A 128 8.67 5.09 -3.19
N TYR A 129 7.38 4.79 -3.31
CA TYR A 129 6.75 4.33 -4.54
C TYR A 129 6.85 5.36 -5.66
N VAL A 130 6.53 6.64 -5.36
CA VAL A 130 6.65 7.75 -6.32
C VAL A 130 8.10 7.97 -6.72
N ALA A 131 9.05 7.93 -5.79
CA ALA A 131 10.47 8.06 -6.09
C ALA A 131 10.96 6.96 -7.06
N LEU A 132 10.52 5.70 -6.85
CA LEU A 132 10.76 4.61 -7.78
C LEU A 132 10.09 4.87 -9.14
N GLY A 133 8.83 5.32 -9.16
CA GLY A 133 8.10 5.67 -10.36
C GLY A 133 8.82 6.73 -11.20
N ILE A 134 9.33 7.78 -10.55
CA ILE A 134 10.13 8.83 -11.22
C ILE A 134 11.42 8.22 -11.82
N HIS A 135 12.10 7.34 -11.09
CA HIS A 135 13.32 6.67 -11.58
C HIS A 135 13.04 5.86 -12.85
N PHE A 136 11.96 5.09 -12.90
CA PHE A 136 11.59 4.31 -14.08
C PHE A 136 11.02 5.17 -15.22
N LEU A 137 10.25 6.22 -14.88
CA LEU A 137 9.66 7.13 -15.88
C LEU A 137 10.73 7.96 -16.60
N GLY A 138 11.83 8.31 -15.91
CA GLY A 138 12.90 9.15 -16.45
C GLY A 138 13.49 8.63 -17.77
N SER A 139 13.47 7.31 -17.98
CA SER A 139 13.96 6.69 -19.22
C SER A 139 13.01 6.78 -20.43
N VAL A 140 11.74 7.12 -20.21
CA VAL A 140 10.67 7.11 -21.23
C VAL A 140 9.87 8.42 -21.29
N VAL A 141 10.15 9.37 -20.41
CA VAL A 141 9.37 10.62 -20.25
C VAL A 141 9.23 11.42 -21.54
N ASP A 142 10.25 11.45 -22.38
CA ASP A 142 10.23 12.18 -23.65
C ASP A 142 9.25 11.62 -24.69
N ARG A 143 8.77 10.39 -24.46
CA ARG A 143 7.80 9.68 -25.33
C ARG A 143 6.36 9.83 -24.85
N ILE A 144 6.15 10.44 -23.67
CA ILE A 144 4.83 10.53 -23.04
C ILE A 144 4.23 11.92 -23.29
N PRO A 145 2.97 12.02 -23.72
CA PRO A 145 2.27 13.30 -23.86
C PRO A 145 2.26 14.09 -22.55
N ARG A 146 2.50 15.40 -22.61
CA ARG A 146 2.53 16.29 -21.42
C ARG A 146 1.29 16.21 -20.56
N VAL A 147 0.13 16.01 -21.19
CA VAL A 147 -1.16 15.84 -20.46
C VAL A 147 -1.14 14.59 -19.58
N GLN A 148 -0.60 13.48 -20.06
CA GLN A 148 -0.47 12.24 -19.26
C GLN A 148 0.52 12.43 -18.11
N ILE A 149 1.64 13.12 -18.33
CA ILE A 149 2.60 13.45 -17.28
C ILE A 149 1.91 14.29 -16.18
N ALA A 150 1.12 15.30 -16.56
CA ALA A 150 0.41 16.14 -15.61
C ALA A 150 -0.64 15.37 -14.81
N LEU A 151 -1.37 14.42 -15.44
CA LEU A 151 -2.34 13.55 -14.75
C LEU A 151 -1.66 12.63 -13.74
N VAL A 152 -0.55 11.98 -14.13
CA VAL A 152 0.24 11.12 -13.24
C VAL A 152 0.83 11.92 -12.07
N ALA A 153 1.38 13.11 -12.32
CA ALA A 153 1.91 13.99 -11.28
C ALA A 153 0.81 14.43 -10.31
N GLY A 154 -0.39 14.78 -10.80
CA GLY A 154 -1.55 15.10 -9.98
C GLY A 154 -2.00 13.92 -9.11
N GLN A 155 -2.03 12.72 -9.67
CA GLN A 155 -2.34 11.49 -8.94
C GLN A 155 -1.32 11.22 -7.83
N TRP A 156 -0.03 11.31 -8.10
CA TRP A 156 1.04 11.15 -7.12
C TRP A 156 0.98 12.20 -6.02
N ALA A 157 0.67 13.45 -6.37
CA ALA A 157 0.48 14.50 -5.36
C ALA A 157 -0.66 14.16 -4.38
N VAL A 158 -1.77 13.62 -4.86
CA VAL A 158 -2.88 13.17 -4.01
C VAL A 158 -2.48 11.97 -3.15
N LEU A 159 -1.78 10.97 -3.73
CA LEU A 159 -1.33 9.77 -3.00
C LEU A 159 -0.36 10.12 -1.84
N ILE A 160 0.43 11.17 -1.97
CA ILE A 160 1.31 11.64 -0.88
C ILE A 160 0.56 12.58 0.08
N ALA A 161 -0.18 13.56 -0.44
CA ALA A 161 -0.80 14.59 0.40
C ALA A 161 -1.94 14.05 1.28
N ALA A 162 -2.77 13.13 0.76
CA ALA A 162 -3.91 12.62 1.50
C ALA A 162 -3.49 11.83 2.77
N PRO A 163 -2.55 10.87 2.74
CA PRO A 163 -2.10 10.19 3.96
C PRO A 163 -1.42 11.14 4.95
N VAL A 164 -0.68 12.16 4.50
CA VAL A 164 -0.13 13.19 5.39
C VAL A 164 -1.24 13.92 6.13
N VAL A 165 -2.27 14.36 5.41
CA VAL A 165 -3.45 15.00 6.01
C VAL A 165 -4.13 14.05 7.00
N LEU A 166 -4.30 12.78 6.66
CA LEU A 166 -4.91 11.77 7.52
C LEU A 166 -4.07 11.47 8.78
N ALA A 167 -2.74 11.52 8.69
CA ALA A 167 -1.86 11.37 9.86
C ALA A 167 -2.00 12.54 10.84
N LEU A 168 -2.27 13.75 10.36
CA LEU A 168 -2.35 14.97 11.16
C LEU A 168 -3.77 15.32 11.60
N ALA A 169 -4.78 14.88 10.85
CA ALA A 169 -6.18 15.21 11.10
C ALA A 169 -6.72 14.55 12.35
N ARG A 170 -7.57 15.29 13.07
CA ARG A 170 -8.32 14.76 14.22
C ARG A 170 -9.81 14.54 13.92
N SER A 171 -10.28 15.11 12.80
CA SER A 171 -11.69 15.08 12.41
C SER A 171 -12.04 13.80 11.66
N ARG A 172 -13.04 13.07 12.14
CA ARG A 172 -13.55 11.85 11.46
C ARG A 172 -14.04 12.11 10.04
N ARG A 173 -14.61 13.30 9.77
CA ARG A 173 -15.09 13.66 8.42
C ARG A 173 -13.92 13.72 7.43
N ILE A 174 -12.78 14.25 7.86
CA ILE A 174 -11.55 14.30 7.05
C ILE A 174 -11.06 12.87 6.77
N HIS A 175 -11.10 11.97 7.77
CA HIS A 175 -10.71 10.57 7.56
C HIS A 175 -11.63 9.86 6.55
N TYR A 176 -12.95 10.00 6.64
CA TYR A 176 -13.85 9.44 5.64
C TYR A 176 -13.56 9.99 4.24
N ALA A 177 -13.48 11.32 4.09
CA ALA A 177 -13.22 11.95 2.81
C ALA A 177 -11.86 11.55 2.22
N GLY A 178 -10.81 11.55 3.04
CA GLY A 178 -9.45 11.21 2.61
C GLY A 178 -9.31 9.73 2.21
N VAL A 179 -9.87 8.80 3.00
CA VAL A 179 -9.84 7.37 2.66
C VAL A 179 -10.64 7.11 1.39
N THR A 180 -11.83 7.71 1.24
CA THR A 180 -12.63 7.58 0.01
C THR A 180 -11.89 8.13 -1.20
N LEU A 181 -11.21 9.28 -1.06
CA LEU A 181 -10.39 9.86 -2.13
C LEU A 181 -9.24 8.92 -2.51
N LEU A 182 -8.53 8.36 -1.53
CA LEU A 182 -7.44 7.41 -1.77
C LEU A 182 -7.94 6.17 -2.52
N PHE A 183 -9.08 5.59 -2.11
CA PHE A 183 -9.70 4.49 -2.85
C PHE A 183 -10.05 4.88 -4.28
N ALA A 184 -10.65 6.05 -4.49
CA ALA A 184 -11.01 6.52 -5.83
C ALA A 184 -9.77 6.65 -6.74
N VAL A 185 -8.66 7.21 -6.22
CA VAL A 185 -7.41 7.37 -6.95
C VAL A 185 -6.77 6.02 -7.28
N VAL A 186 -6.71 5.10 -6.31
CA VAL A 186 -6.12 3.77 -6.51
C VAL A 186 -6.96 2.93 -7.47
N PHE A 187 -8.30 2.93 -7.32
CA PHE A 187 -9.17 2.23 -8.27
C PHE A 187 -9.11 2.83 -9.67
N TRP A 188 -9.03 4.15 -9.80
CA TRP A 188 -8.81 4.78 -11.10
C TRP A 188 -7.50 4.34 -11.74
N HIS A 189 -6.42 4.25 -10.96
CA HIS A 189 -5.12 3.78 -11.42
C HIS A 189 -5.20 2.36 -11.99
N TYR A 190 -5.87 1.44 -11.28
CA TYR A 190 -5.96 0.03 -11.67
C TYR A 190 -7.15 -0.31 -12.58
N ALA A 191 -8.10 0.60 -12.82
CA ALA A 191 -9.30 0.35 -13.63
C ALA A 191 -8.99 -0.14 -15.06
N ASN A 192 -7.83 0.22 -15.60
CA ASN A 192 -7.37 -0.15 -16.92
C ASN A 192 -6.10 -1.03 -16.90
N ALA A 193 -5.70 -1.51 -15.71
CA ALA A 193 -4.56 -2.41 -15.60
C ALA A 193 -4.93 -3.79 -16.15
N VAL A 194 -4.19 -4.25 -17.15
CA VAL A 194 -4.37 -5.57 -17.75
C VAL A 194 -3.09 -6.37 -17.56
N ILE A 195 -3.21 -7.61 -17.06
CA ILE A 195 -2.11 -8.56 -16.98
C ILE A 195 -1.95 -9.19 -18.36
N ASN A 196 -0.89 -8.81 -19.09
CA ASN A 196 -0.53 -9.40 -20.39
C ASN A 196 0.65 -10.33 -20.26
#